data_223c5cf62f91aa6ca3f0a7eab3421d9c
#
_entry.id   223c5cf62f91aa6ca3f0a7eab3421d9c
#
_cell.length_a   1.000
_cell.length_b   1.000
_cell.length_c   1.000
_cell.angle_alpha   90.00
_cell.angle_beta   90.00
_cell.angle_gamma   90.00
#
_symmetry.space_group_name_H-M   'P 1'
#
loop_
_entity.id
_entity.type
_entity.pdbx_description
1 polymer ?
#
loop_
_entity_poly.entity_id
_entity_poly.type
_entity_poly.pdbx_seq_one_letter_code
_entity_poly.pdbx_strand_id
1 'polypeptide(L)'
;MAIDFNQSDEQRESLGAIPAGSMVKVRMTIRQPEAGFVGSDPMLKLSKKADCEMLDCEFEVIAGQFATRKIWNNYIVGGASAGHAKAAQISMRTMRAIVEAMRGISPKDASPAATKARVITQWGDLQGAEFGVVVGIDQPKPGDRYVNNTIKRIVTADDEQYQHVMAGGEILTDAPIPEIPQTTQSAAPGWAAPKAAPTAPAAPVQGSLQAPVAPKQAWQAPKAAAAPAATAPSNLPPPNGTIPAGWAAPQQPASAAADVPF
;
A
#
# COMPACT_ATOMS: atom_id res chain seq x y z
N MET A 1 -19.30 -3.57 -31.38
CA MET A 1 -18.74 -2.46 -30.64
C MET A 1 -17.24 -2.47 -30.92
N ALA A 2 -16.64 -1.39 -31.46
CA ALA A 2 -15.19 -1.26 -31.64
C ALA A 2 -14.61 -0.56 -30.43
N ILE A 3 -13.48 -1.03 -29.95
CA ILE A 3 -12.71 -0.39 -28.86
C ILE A 3 -11.54 0.31 -29.54
N ASP A 4 -11.41 1.61 -29.33
CA ASP A 4 -10.35 2.44 -29.90
C ASP A 4 -9.30 2.73 -28.82
N PHE A 5 -8.06 2.30 -29.07
CA PHE A 5 -6.92 2.50 -28.17
C PHE A 5 -6.00 3.67 -28.62
N ASN A 6 -6.32 4.39 -29.71
CA ASN A 6 -5.49 5.47 -30.20
C ASN A 6 -5.37 6.66 -29.24
N GLN A 7 -6.27 6.73 -28.25
CA GLN A 7 -6.26 7.74 -27.19
C GLN A 7 -5.62 7.24 -25.88
N SER A 8 -5.15 5.99 -25.86
CA SER A 8 -4.48 5.44 -24.70
C SER A 8 -3.01 5.89 -24.68
N ASP A 9 -2.52 6.22 -23.48
CA ASP A 9 -1.09 6.49 -23.30
C ASP A 9 -0.25 5.26 -23.65
N GLU A 10 0.97 5.48 -24.12
CA GLU A 10 1.94 4.41 -24.35
C GLU A 10 2.26 3.70 -23.03
N GLN A 11 2.56 2.41 -23.12
CA GLN A 11 2.99 1.63 -21.97
C GLN A 11 4.31 2.21 -21.43
N ARG A 12 4.29 2.69 -20.18
CA ARG A 12 5.51 3.20 -19.52
C ARG A 12 6.44 2.03 -19.21
N GLU A 13 7.72 2.24 -19.49
CA GLU A 13 8.74 1.30 -19.02
C GLU A 13 8.75 1.23 -17.50
N SER A 14 8.93 0.03 -16.95
CA SER A 14 9.07 -0.15 -15.51
C SER A 14 10.43 0.40 -15.08
N LEU A 15 10.44 1.43 -14.24
CA LEU A 15 11.66 2.02 -13.67
C LEU A 15 12.42 1.06 -12.71
N GLY A 16 11.98 -0.19 -12.57
CA GLY A 16 12.60 -1.11 -11.62
C GLY A 16 12.34 -0.73 -10.15
N ALA A 17 13.13 -1.25 -9.22
CA ALA A 17 13.06 -0.87 -7.81
C ALA A 17 13.69 0.52 -7.60
N ILE A 18 13.23 1.24 -6.55
CA ILE A 18 13.88 2.50 -6.13
C ILE A 18 15.22 2.15 -5.49
N PRO A 19 16.35 2.77 -5.88
CA PRO A 19 17.66 2.49 -5.29
C PRO A 19 17.66 2.67 -3.78
N ALA A 20 18.35 1.76 -3.07
CA ALA A 20 18.45 1.81 -1.61
C ALA A 20 19.15 3.09 -1.14
N GLY A 21 18.61 3.73 -0.10
CA GLY A 21 19.13 5.01 0.41
C GLY A 21 18.49 6.24 -0.22
N SER A 22 17.75 6.10 -1.32
CA SER A 22 17.00 7.21 -1.91
C SER A 22 15.95 7.74 -0.95
N MET A 23 15.69 9.04 -1.00
CA MET A 23 14.67 9.71 -0.18
C MET A 23 13.55 10.19 -1.07
N VAL A 24 12.33 9.82 -0.73
CA VAL A 24 11.12 10.16 -1.48
C VAL A 24 9.98 10.54 -0.54
N LYS A 25 9.04 11.35 -1.05
CA LYS A 25 7.81 11.66 -0.31
C LYS A 25 6.77 10.60 -0.59
N VAL A 26 6.14 10.11 0.47
CA VAL A 26 5.10 9.08 0.39
C VAL A 26 3.81 9.53 1.06
N ARG A 27 2.69 8.92 0.63
CA ARG A 27 1.40 8.95 1.31
C ARG A 27 1.10 7.58 1.88
N MET A 28 0.76 7.54 3.16
CA MET A 28 0.42 6.31 3.88
C MET A 28 -1.07 5.98 3.73
N THR A 29 -1.37 4.74 3.42
CA THR A 29 -2.72 4.18 3.45
C THR A 29 -2.71 2.95 4.34
N ILE A 30 -3.58 2.90 5.34
CA ILE A 30 -3.80 1.71 6.16
C ILE A 30 -4.84 0.86 5.41
N ARG A 31 -4.45 -0.35 5.06
CA ARG A 31 -5.32 -1.28 4.34
C ARG A 31 -6.31 -1.92 5.30
N GLN A 32 -7.57 -1.89 4.93
CA GLN A 32 -8.63 -2.52 5.73
C GLN A 32 -8.38 -4.03 5.85
N PRO A 33 -8.50 -4.61 7.06
CA PRO A 33 -8.39 -6.04 7.22
C PRO A 33 -9.55 -6.78 6.55
N GLU A 34 -9.29 -7.99 6.09
CA GLU A 34 -10.34 -8.88 5.59
C GLU A 34 -11.33 -9.25 6.71
N ALA A 35 -12.59 -9.48 6.36
CA ALA A 35 -13.60 -9.96 7.31
C ALA A 35 -13.11 -11.24 8.02
N GLY A 36 -13.25 -11.29 9.35
CA GLY A 36 -12.74 -12.39 10.19
C GLY A 36 -11.28 -12.26 10.61
N PHE A 37 -10.55 -11.25 10.13
CA PHE A 37 -9.17 -10.95 10.53
C PHE A 37 -9.02 -9.53 11.10
N VAL A 38 -10.08 -8.98 11.66
CA VAL A 38 -10.08 -7.68 12.33
C VAL A 38 -9.55 -7.86 13.76
N GLY A 39 -8.60 -7.01 14.17
CA GLY A 39 -8.01 -6.99 15.50
C GLY A 39 -8.86 -6.26 16.54
N SER A 40 -8.20 -5.79 17.59
CA SER A 40 -8.83 -5.00 18.66
C SER A 40 -9.31 -3.61 18.21
N ASP A 41 -8.75 -3.09 17.11
CA ASP A 41 -9.14 -1.85 16.45
C ASP A 41 -9.53 -2.19 14.99
N PRO A 42 -10.51 -1.49 14.38
CA PRO A 42 -10.93 -1.73 13.00
C PRO A 42 -9.82 -1.61 11.94
N MET A 43 -8.77 -0.86 12.24
CA MET A 43 -7.61 -0.70 11.35
C MET A 43 -6.53 -1.77 11.57
N LEU A 44 -6.65 -2.60 12.62
CA LEU A 44 -5.68 -3.63 12.93
C LEU A 44 -6.07 -4.97 12.31
N LYS A 45 -5.12 -5.59 11.66
CA LYS A 45 -5.24 -6.91 11.06
C LYS A 45 -4.69 -7.98 11.97
N LEU A 46 -5.45 -9.04 12.19
CA LEU A 46 -4.95 -10.25 12.83
C LEU A 46 -4.09 -11.04 11.85
N SER A 47 -2.96 -11.52 12.32
CA SER A 47 -2.11 -12.42 11.52
C SER A 47 -2.79 -13.77 11.33
N LYS A 48 -2.77 -14.29 10.07
CA LYS A 48 -3.27 -15.65 9.77
C LYS A 48 -2.37 -16.76 10.32
N LYS A 49 -1.10 -16.44 10.67
CA LYS A 49 -0.07 -17.43 11.04
C LYS A 49 0.47 -17.27 12.45
N ALA A 50 0.27 -16.14 13.05
CA ALA A 50 0.83 -15.79 14.35
C ALA A 50 -0.22 -15.06 15.19
N ASP A 51 -0.19 -15.27 16.50
CA ASP A 51 -1.09 -14.56 17.42
C ASP A 51 -0.58 -13.13 17.65
N CYS A 52 -0.74 -12.28 16.65
CA CYS A 52 -0.34 -10.87 16.70
C CYS A 52 -1.26 -9.98 15.86
N GLU A 53 -1.35 -8.74 16.28
CA GLU A 53 -2.02 -7.66 15.58
C GLU A 53 -1.00 -6.79 14.84
N MET A 54 -1.36 -6.35 13.65
CA MET A 54 -0.50 -5.54 12.81
C MET A 54 -1.27 -4.47 12.05
N LEU A 55 -0.61 -3.35 11.77
CA LEU A 55 -1.02 -2.39 10.76
C LEU A 55 -0.49 -2.85 9.40
N ASP A 56 -1.39 -3.08 8.47
CA ASP A 56 -1.06 -3.41 7.08
C ASP A 56 -1.04 -2.10 6.27
N CYS A 57 0.16 -1.59 5.98
CA CYS A 57 0.35 -0.27 5.40
C CYS A 57 0.84 -0.34 3.95
N GLU A 58 0.25 0.50 3.12
CA GLU A 58 0.70 0.82 1.78
C GLU A 58 1.22 2.26 1.76
N PHE A 59 2.38 2.48 1.18
CA PHE A 59 3.01 3.78 1.01
C PHE A 59 3.15 4.06 -0.47
N GLU A 60 2.39 5.03 -0.97
CA GLU A 60 2.47 5.47 -2.34
C GLU A 60 3.46 6.63 -2.46
N VAL A 61 4.45 6.52 -3.33
CA VAL A 61 5.34 7.64 -3.66
C VAL A 61 4.53 8.66 -4.44
N ILE A 62 4.44 9.89 -3.91
CA ILE A 62 3.54 10.92 -4.45
C ILE A 62 4.26 12.02 -5.25
N ALA A 63 5.59 11.96 -5.35
CA ALA A 63 6.37 12.93 -6.08
C ALA A 63 7.63 12.28 -6.70
N GLY A 64 8.22 12.94 -7.68
CA GLY A 64 9.46 12.51 -8.33
C GLY A 64 9.24 11.47 -9.44
N GLN A 65 10.36 10.94 -9.95
CA GLN A 65 10.32 9.98 -11.07
C GLN A 65 9.66 8.64 -10.70
N PHE A 66 9.66 8.27 -9.41
CA PHE A 66 9.02 7.06 -8.91
C PHE A 66 7.58 7.28 -8.44
N ALA A 67 6.96 8.42 -8.77
CA ALA A 67 5.57 8.71 -8.42
C ALA A 67 4.64 7.54 -8.81
N THR A 68 3.62 7.28 -7.97
CA THR A 68 2.68 6.16 -8.06
C THR A 68 3.25 4.78 -7.66
N ARG A 69 4.56 4.69 -7.37
CA ARG A 69 5.15 3.45 -6.86
C ARG A 69 4.64 3.18 -5.46
N LYS A 70 4.32 1.92 -5.19
CA LYS A 70 3.81 1.47 -3.90
C LYS A 70 4.84 0.63 -3.17
N ILE A 71 4.97 0.88 -1.87
CA ILE A 71 5.81 0.12 -0.94
C ILE A 71 4.87 -0.42 0.13
N TRP A 72 4.95 -1.71 0.44
CA TRP A 72 4.10 -2.33 1.46
C TRP A 72 4.93 -2.70 2.67
N ASN A 73 4.38 -2.45 3.86
CA ASN A 73 5.00 -2.89 5.10
C ASN A 73 3.94 -3.22 6.16
N ASN A 74 4.22 -4.25 6.95
CA ASN A 74 3.39 -4.66 8.07
C ASN A 74 4.10 -4.29 9.38
N TYR A 75 3.41 -3.57 10.25
CA TYR A 75 3.92 -3.18 11.55
C TYR A 75 3.18 -3.91 12.64
N ILE A 76 3.87 -4.82 13.35
CA ILE A 76 3.30 -5.53 14.50
C ILE A 76 3.11 -4.52 15.62
N VAL A 77 1.88 -4.41 16.14
CA VAL A 77 1.51 -3.47 17.23
C VAL A 77 1.10 -4.17 18.50
N GLY A 78 0.82 -5.48 18.44
CA GLY A 78 0.46 -6.31 19.59
C GLY A 78 0.72 -7.79 19.33
N GLY A 79 0.66 -8.61 20.37
CA GLY A 79 0.78 -10.06 20.29
C GLY A 79 1.27 -10.70 21.57
N ALA A 80 1.01 -12.00 21.74
CA ALA A 80 1.21 -12.71 23.00
C ALA A 80 2.67 -13.06 23.32
N SER A 81 3.57 -13.14 22.32
CA SER A 81 4.95 -13.57 22.55
C SER A 81 5.90 -12.43 22.88
N ALA A 82 7.00 -12.71 23.58
CA ALA A 82 8.07 -11.74 23.83
C ALA A 82 8.68 -11.18 22.53
N GLY A 83 8.71 -12.00 21.46
CA GLY A 83 9.13 -11.55 20.11
C GLY A 83 8.16 -10.51 19.55
N HIS A 84 6.86 -10.71 19.70
CA HIS A 84 5.84 -9.74 19.29
C HIS A 84 5.93 -8.45 20.09
N ALA A 85 6.16 -8.51 21.39
CA ALA A 85 6.36 -7.32 22.23
C ALA A 85 7.56 -6.48 21.75
N LYS A 86 8.69 -7.13 21.45
CA LYS A 86 9.87 -6.44 20.88
C LYS A 86 9.57 -5.83 19.50
N ALA A 87 8.90 -6.56 18.64
CA ALA A 87 8.50 -6.06 17.32
C ALA A 87 7.53 -4.87 17.42
N ALA A 88 6.56 -4.93 18.35
CA ALA A 88 5.66 -3.82 18.63
C ALA A 88 6.40 -2.56 19.09
N GLN A 89 7.42 -2.68 19.95
CA GLN A 89 8.24 -1.54 20.35
C GLN A 89 8.96 -0.90 19.17
N ILE A 90 9.47 -1.70 18.23
CA ILE A 90 10.13 -1.20 17.00
C ILE A 90 9.09 -0.48 16.14
N SER A 91 7.92 -1.08 15.94
CA SER A 91 6.83 -0.49 15.16
C SER A 91 6.36 0.84 15.77
N MET A 92 6.20 0.90 17.10
CA MET A 92 5.79 2.13 17.80
C MET A 92 6.80 3.27 17.64
N ARG A 93 8.11 2.97 17.59
CA ARG A 93 9.14 3.97 17.28
C ARG A 93 8.97 4.51 15.84
N THR A 94 8.69 3.63 14.89
CA THR A 94 8.43 4.04 13.51
C THR A 94 7.16 4.88 13.41
N MET A 95 6.06 4.49 14.08
CA MET A 95 4.81 5.26 14.11
C MET A 95 5.02 6.64 14.74
N ARG A 96 5.80 6.73 15.83
CA ARG A 96 6.19 8.01 16.42
C ARG A 96 6.93 8.87 15.39
N ALA A 97 7.91 8.33 14.67
CA ALA A 97 8.65 9.07 13.66
C ALA A 97 7.75 9.54 12.50
N ILE A 98 6.74 8.74 12.10
CA ILE A 98 5.72 9.13 11.11
C ILE A 98 4.92 10.34 11.62
N VAL A 99 4.43 10.29 12.87
CA VAL A 99 3.68 11.41 13.47
C VAL A 99 4.54 12.66 13.56
N GLU A 100 5.80 12.53 13.96
CA GLU A 100 6.76 13.64 14.03
C GLU A 100 7.01 14.24 12.63
N ALA A 101 7.27 13.40 11.64
CA ALA A 101 7.54 13.83 10.27
C ALA A 101 6.32 14.53 9.62
N MET A 102 5.13 13.95 9.70
CA MET A 102 3.93 14.55 9.12
C MET A 102 3.53 15.89 9.78
N ARG A 103 3.94 16.11 11.03
CA ARG A 103 3.63 17.33 11.81
C ARG A 103 4.80 18.31 11.88
N GLY A 104 5.94 17.98 11.28
CA GLY A 104 7.16 18.82 11.30
C GLY A 104 7.77 18.98 12.68
N ILE A 105 7.62 17.98 13.56
CA ILE A 105 8.12 18.02 14.94
C ILE A 105 9.51 17.40 14.97
N SER A 106 10.49 18.13 15.55
CA SER A 106 11.81 17.56 15.81
C SER A 106 11.68 16.38 16.82
N PRO A 107 12.30 15.22 16.56
CA PRO A 107 12.37 14.14 17.53
C PRO A 107 12.94 14.53 18.90
N LYS A 108 13.76 15.57 18.93
CA LYS A 108 14.40 16.11 20.15
C LYS A 108 13.55 17.12 20.89
N ASP A 109 12.48 17.63 20.28
CA ASP A 109 11.60 18.61 20.95
C ASP A 109 10.78 17.93 22.04
N ALA A 110 11.09 18.25 23.29
CA ALA A 110 10.40 17.77 24.49
C ALA A 110 9.37 18.77 25.05
N SER A 111 9.05 19.84 24.31
CA SER A 111 8.08 20.85 24.75
C SER A 111 6.70 20.23 25.00
N PRO A 112 5.86 20.82 25.87
CA PRO A 112 4.50 20.37 26.09
C PRO A 112 3.66 20.38 24.80
N ALA A 113 3.91 21.32 23.90
CA ALA A 113 3.26 21.40 22.59
C ALA A 113 3.62 20.20 21.71
N ALA A 114 4.93 19.89 21.58
CA ALA A 114 5.41 18.74 20.83
C ALA A 114 4.92 17.41 21.43
N THR A 115 4.90 17.32 22.78
CA THR A 115 4.38 16.13 23.47
C THR A 115 2.91 15.91 23.15
N LYS A 116 2.08 16.95 23.22
CA LYS A 116 0.66 16.89 22.83
C LYS A 116 0.49 16.55 21.36
N ALA A 117 1.32 17.11 20.51
CA ALA A 117 1.27 16.90 19.07
C ALA A 117 1.74 15.49 18.64
N ARG A 118 2.34 14.68 19.50
CA ARG A 118 2.67 13.26 19.23
C ARG A 118 1.52 12.31 19.54
N VAL A 119 0.46 12.80 20.18
CA VAL A 119 -0.70 11.95 20.52
C VAL A 119 -1.60 11.81 19.30
N ILE A 120 -1.96 10.58 18.96
CA ILE A 120 -3.05 10.21 18.06
C ILE A 120 -4.15 9.54 18.87
N THR A 121 -5.41 9.67 18.47
CA THR A 121 -6.55 9.09 19.19
C THR A 121 -6.91 7.69 18.70
N GLN A 122 -6.64 7.44 17.43
CA GLN A 122 -6.92 6.17 16.76
C GLN A 122 -5.93 5.95 15.61
N TRP A 123 -5.77 4.71 15.18
CA TRP A 123 -4.89 4.39 14.05
C TRP A 123 -5.31 5.09 12.75
N GLY A 124 -6.61 5.31 12.56
CA GLY A 124 -7.15 6.04 11.42
C GLY A 124 -6.62 7.46 11.26
N ASP A 125 -6.08 8.09 12.32
CA ASP A 125 -5.47 9.42 12.26
C ASP A 125 -4.20 9.46 11.39
N LEU A 126 -3.63 8.29 11.08
CA LEU A 126 -2.49 8.15 10.19
C LEU A 126 -2.90 7.91 8.72
N GLN A 127 -4.20 7.75 8.45
CA GLN A 127 -4.70 7.54 7.10
C GLN A 127 -4.47 8.78 6.23
N GLY A 128 -3.81 8.62 5.10
CA GLY A 128 -3.47 9.73 4.21
C GLY A 128 -2.30 10.59 4.66
N ALA A 129 -1.58 10.21 5.73
CA ALA A 129 -0.40 10.93 6.20
C ALA A 129 0.68 11.01 5.10
N GLU A 130 1.23 12.20 4.89
CA GLU A 130 2.30 12.46 3.94
C GLU A 130 3.59 12.78 4.68
N PHE A 131 4.68 12.11 4.32
CA PHE A 131 6.00 12.30 4.93
C PHE A 131 7.12 11.76 4.04
N GLY A 132 8.36 12.14 4.39
CA GLY A 132 9.56 11.65 3.72
C GLY A 132 10.02 10.30 4.26
N VAL A 133 10.50 9.43 3.38
CA VAL A 133 11.10 8.13 3.75
C VAL A 133 12.44 7.93 3.09
N VAL A 134 13.34 7.23 3.77
CA VAL A 134 14.52 6.62 3.16
C VAL A 134 14.15 5.22 2.73
N VAL A 135 14.26 4.93 1.44
CA VAL A 135 13.90 3.64 0.86
C VAL A 135 15.02 2.63 1.10
N GLY A 136 14.64 1.42 1.43
CA GLY A 136 15.50 0.25 1.45
C GLY A 136 15.12 -0.72 0.35
N ILE A 137 15.87 -1.80 0.27
CA ILE A 137 15.59 -2.95 -0.60
C ILE A 137 15.69 -4.20 0.26
N ASP A 138 14.65 -5.03 0.21
CA ASP A 138 14.72 -6.36 0.80
C ASP A 138 15.64 -7.24 -0.05
N GLN A 139 16.45 -8.07 0.63
CA GLN A 139 17.30 -9.03 -0.08
C GLN A 139 16.40 -10.03 -0.83
N PRO A 140 16.49 -10.08 -2.17
CA PRO A 140 15.69 -11.00 -2.94
C PRO A 140 16.05 -12.44 -2.63
N LYS A 141 15.03 -13.29 -2.55
CA LYS A 141 15.18 -14.72 -2.29
C LYS A 141 15.06 -15.51 -3.60
N PRO A 142 15.65 -16.70 -3.67
CA PRO A 142 15.42 -17.58 -4.81
C PRO A 142 13.92 -17.83 -5.02
N GLY A 143 13.45 -17.55 -6.24
CA GLY A 143 12.02 -17.66 -6.59
C GLY A 143 11.20 -16.38 -6.46
N ASP A 144 11.77 -15.29 -5.92
CA ASP A 144 11.12 -13.98 -5.99
C ASP A 144 11.01 -13.54 -7.45
N ARG A 145 9.90 -12.89 -7.79
CA ARG A 145 9.67 -12.36 -9.14
C ARG A 145 10.17 -10.92 -9.30
N TYR A 146 10.26 -10.21 -8.19
CA TYR A 146 10.58 -8.78 -8.16
C TYR A 146 11.47 -8.46 -6.98
N VAL A 147 12.29 -7.43 -7.15
CA VAL A 147 13.01 -6.79 -6.05
C VAL A 147 12.05 -5.84 -5.34
N ASN A 148 11.83 -6.07 -4.03
CA ASN A 148 10.89 -5.30 -3.25
C ASN A 148 11.58 -4.13 -2.54
N ASN A 149 10.97 -2.96 -2.61
CA ASN A 149 11.34 -1.84 -1.79
C ASN A 149 10.73 -1.97 -0.38
N THR A 150 11.45 -1.46 0.61
CA THR A 150 10.99 -1.36 2.00
C THR A 150 11.29 0.04 2.54
N ILE A 151 10.69 0.40 3.68
CA ILE A 151 11.03 1.66 4.35
C ILE A 151 12.14 1.38 5.36
N LYS A 152 13.32 1.98 5.14
CA LYS A 152 14.47 1.85 6.02
C LYS A 152 14.34 2.74 7.26
N ARG A 153 13.94 4.01 7.05
CA ARG A 153 13.65 4.98 8.11
C ARG A 153 12.76 6.11 7.60
N ILE A 154 12.19 6.84 8.51
CA ILE A 154 11.43 8.06 8.24
C ILE A 154 12.39 9.25 8.20
N VAL A 155 12.17 10.18 7.28
CA VAL A 155 12.87 11.47 7.23
C VAL A 155 12.17 12.41 8.18
N THR A 156 12.89 12.86 9.22
CA THR A 156 12.34 13.69 10.31
C THR A 156 12.76 15.16 10.15
N ALA A 157 12.14 16.05 10.91
CA ALA A 157 12.44 17.48 10.85
C ALA A 157 13.90 17.84 11.17
N ASP A 158 14.66 16.95 11.81
CA ASP A 158 16.09 17.13 12.10
C ASP A 158 16.99 16.73 10.92
N ASP A 159 16.45 16.08 9.89
CA ASP A 159 17.22 15.73 8.69
C ASP A 159 17.37 16.97 7.79
N GLU A 160 18.59 17.24 7.32
CA GLU A 160 18.88 18.39 6.43
C GLU A 160 18.00 18.40 5.17
N GLN A 161 17.63 17.22 4.70
CA GLN A 161 16.85 17.05 3.47
C GLN A 161 15.33 17.09 3.70
N TYR A 162 14.90 17.24 4.96
CA TYR A 162 13.47 17.16 5.31
C TYR A 162 12.61 18.12 4.49
N GLN A 163 12.98 19.40 4.44
CA GLN A 163 12.21 20.43 3.73
C GLN A 163 12.15 20.16 2.22
N HIS A 164 13.25 19.71 1.64
CA HIS A 164 13.32 19.37 0.22
C HIS A 164 12.37 18.22 -0.10
N VAL A 165 12.44 17.13 0.67
CA VAL A 165 11.59 15.94 0.45
C VAL A 165 10.13 16.27 0.73
N MET A 166 9.81 17.03 1.76
CA MET A 166 8.43 17.41 2.07
C MET A 166 7.81 18.33 1.01
N ALA A 167 8.62 19.14 0.32
CA ALA A 167 8.19 19.92 -0.83
C ALA A 167 7.97 19.07 -2.11
N GLY A 168 8.23 17.76 -2.07
CA GLY A 168 8.10 16.85 -3.20
C GLY A 168 9.40 16.66 -4.00
N GLY A 169 10.53 17.20 -3.53
CA GLY A 169 11.83 16.86 -4.07
C GLY A 169 12.20 15.41 -3.75
N GLU A 170 13.03 14.81 -4.58
CA GLU A 170 13.57 13.48 -4.35
C GLU A 170 15.09 13.52 -4.30
N ILE A 171 15.70 12.62 -3.53
CA ILE A 171 17.14 12.43 -3.49
C ILE A 171 17.39 10.97 -3.87
N LEU A 172 17.98 10.78 -5.01
CA LEU A 172 18.27 9.45 -5.52
C LEU A 172 19.72 9.09 -5.26
N THR A 173 19.96 7.83 -5.05
CA THR A 173 21.30 7.26 -4.90
C THR A 173 21.60 6.34 -6.09
N ASP A 174 22.87 6.19 -6.41
CA ASP A 174 23.34 5.25 -7.43
C ASP A 174 23.57 3.84 -6.84
N ALA A 175 22.90 3.51 -5.73
CA ALA A 175 23.04 2.22 -5.11
C ALA A 175 22.58 1.11 -6.06
N PRO A 176 23.37 0.06 -6.25
CA PRO A 176 23.00 -1.02 -7.16
C PRO A 176 21.75 -1.74 -6.65
N ILE A 177 20.85 -2.06 -7.58
CA ILE A 177 19.70 -2.90 -7.30
C ILE A 177 20.18 -4.35 -7.29
N PRO A 178 19.96 -5.11 -6.20
CA PRO A 178 20.41 -6.49 -6.12
C PRO A 178 19.70 -7.34 -7.17
N GLU A 179 20.46 -8.22 -7.80
CA GLU A 179 19.92 -9.20 -8.72
C GLU A 179 19.14 -10.28 -7.96
N ILE A 180 18.05 -10.76 -8.56
CA ILE A 180 17.31 -11.91 -8.00
C ILE A 180 18.14 -13.15 -8.23
N PRO A 181 18.49 -13.90 -7.17
CA PRO A 181 19.24 -15.14 -7.34
C PRO A 181 18.47 -16.09 -8.25
N GLN A 182 19.05 -16.42 -9.39
CA GLN A 182 18.45 -17.40 -10.28
C GLN A 182 18.44 -18.74 -9.56
N THR A 183 17.26 -19.32 -9.32
CA THR A 183 17.17 -20.74 -9.03
C THR A 183 17.80 -21.41 -10.24
N THR A 184 18.95 -22.04 -10.07
CA THR A 184 19.41 -23.05 -11.02
C THR A 184 18.26 -24.04 -11.10
N GLN A 185 17.36 -23.84 -12.07
CA GLN A 185 16.44 -24.89 -12.45
C GLN A 185 17.35 -26.05 -12.82
N SER A 186 17.45 -27.00 -11.90
CA SER A 186 17.90 -28.34 -12.25
C SER A 186 17.14 -28.66 -13.53
N ALA A 187 17.88 -28.85 -14.61
CA ALA A 187 17.33 -29.00 -15.95
C ALA A 187 16.04 -29.80 -15.84
N ALA A 188 14.93 -29.17 -16.23
CA ALA A 188 13.66 -29.88 -16.23
C ALA A 188 13.93 -31.24 -16.86
N PRO A 189 13.52 -32.37 -16.23
CA PRO A 189 13.73 -33.67 -16.83
C PRO A 189 13.21 -33.54 -18.24
N GLY A 190 14.15 -33.59 -19.20
CA GLY A 190 13.86 -33.29 -20.59
C GLY A 190 12.60 -34.02 -20.95
N TRP A 191 11.59 -33.27 -21.38
CA TRP A 191 10.39 -33.88 -21.95
C TRP A 191 10.91 -34.80 -23.03
N ALA A 192 11.05 -36.11 -22.73
CA ALA A 192 11.43 -37.10 -23.71
C ALA A 192 10.42 -37.01 -24.82
N ALA A 193 10.88 -36.52 -25.97
CA ALA A 193 10.05 -36.51 -27.17
C ALA A 193 9.42 -37.90 -27.28
N PRO A 194 8.11 -38.00 -27.51
CA PRO A 194 7.46 -39.30 -27.61
C PRO A 194 8.20 -40.10 -28.66
N LYS A 195 8.80 -41.22 -28.23
CA LYS A 195 9.53 -42.14 -29.05
C LYS A 195 8.59 -42.54 -30.22
N ALA A 196 8.97 -42.19 -31.43
CA ALA A 196 8.18 -42.50 -32.62
C ALA A 196 7.67 -43.96 -32.54
N ALA A 197 6.33 -44.11 -32.56
CA ALA A 197 5.75 -45.41 -32.59
C ALA A 197 6.17 -46.14 -33.86
N PRO A 198 6.49 -47.44 -33.80
CA PRO A 198 6.84 -48.23 -34.99
C PRO A 198 5.70 -48.19 -35.98
N THR A 199 6.02 -47.85 -37.23
CA THR A 199 5.12 -47.83 -38.36
C THR A 199 4.47 -49.19 -38.54
N ALA A 200 3.19 -49.34 -38.25
CA ALA A 200 2.42 -50.55 -38.55
C ALA A 200 2.13 -50.59 -40.07
N PRO A 201 2.15 -51.80 -40.68
CA PRO A 201 1.92 -51.95 -42.11
C PRO A 201 0.46 -51.62 -42.47
N ALA A 202 0.30 -50.98 -43.64
CA ALA A 202 -0.98 -50.59 -44.22
C ALA A 202 -1.93 -51.78 -44.36
N ALA A 203 -3.12 -51.64 -43.82
CA ALA A 203 -4.26 -52.53 -44.11
C ALA A 203 -5.32 -51.76 -44.90
N PRO A 204 -6.12 -52.46 -45.74
CA PRO A 204 -6.84 -51.88 -46.84
C PRO A 204 -8.10 -51.11 -46.45
N VAL A 205 -8.40 -50.14 -47.27
CA VAL A 205 -9.54 -49.25 -47.22
C VAL A 205 -10.85 -50.06 -47.42
N GLN A 206 -11.77 -50.01 -46.48
CA GLN A 206 -13.19 -50.23 -46.71
C GLN A 206 -14.07 -49.52 -45.68
N GLY A 207 -15.06 -48.79 -46.22
CA GLY A 207 -16.35 -48.59 -45.55
C GLY A 207 -16.55 -47.27 -44.83
N SER A 208 -17.17 -46.32 -45.53
CA SER A 208 -17.86 -45.17 -44.96
C SER A 208 -18.89 -45.58 -43.91
N LEU A 209 -18.77 -45.06 -42.66
CA LEU A 209 -19.90 -44.98 -41.75
C LEU A 209 -19.85 -43.64 -41.00
N GLN A 210 -21.01 -43.03 -40.98
CA GLN A 210 -21.39 -41.73 -40.44
C GLN A 210 -20.80 -41.40 -39.08
N ALA A 211 -20.32 -40.14 -38.93
CA ALA A 211 -19.97 -39.56 -37.68
C ALA A 211 -21.22 -39.34 -36.79
N PRO A 212 -21.19 -39.70 -35.49
CA PRO A 212 -22.23 -39.29 -34.55
C PRO A 212 -22.10 -37.81 -34.22
N VAL A 213 -23.22 -37.10 -34.41
CA VAL A 213 -23.40 -35.69 -34.07
C VAL A 213 -23.27 -35.53 -32.56
N ALA A 214 -22.29 -34.79 -32.09
CA ALA A 214 -22.18 -34.40 -30.70
C ALA A 214 -23.31 -33.43 -30.33
N PRO A 215 -23.97 -33.57 -29.18
CA PRO A 215 -24.96 -32.62 -28.73
C PRO A 215 -24.27 -31.31 -28.31
N LYS A 216 -24.66 -30.20 -28.92
CA LYS A 216 -24.34 -28.85 -28.48
C LYS A 216 -25.04 -28.63 -27.14
N GLN A 217 -24.28 -28.69 -26.03
CA GLN A 217 -24.75 -28.13 -24.78
C GLN A 217 -24.74 -26.61 -24.91
N ALA A 218 -25.94 -26.05 -24.99
CA ALA A 218 -26.14 -24.61 -24.89
C ALA A 218 -25.84 -24.19 -23.46
N TRP A 219 -24.85 -23.34 -23.30
CA TRP A 219 -24.60 -22.61 -22.05
C TRP A 219 -25.79 -21.68 -21.77
N GLN A 220 -26.61 -22.05 -20.78
CA GLN A 220 -27.61 -21.15 -20.23
C GLN A 220 -26.92 -20.24 -19.22
N ALA A 221 -26.91 -18.93 -19.49
CA ALA A 221 -26.47 -17.90 -18.55
C ALA A 221 -27.38 -17.96 -17.30
N PRO A 222 -26.83 -17.82 -16.08
CA PRO A 222 -27.63 -17.74 -14.88
C PRO A 222 -28.49 -16.48 -14.92
N LYS A 223 -29.80 -16.70 -14.75
CA LYS A 223 -30.84 -15.67 -14.67
C LYS A 223 -30.49 -14.73 -13.51
N ALA A 224 -30.28 -13.45 -13.81
CA ALA A 224 -30.06 -12.44 -12.81
C ALA A 224 -31.22 -12.43 -11.81
N ALA A 225 -30.90 -12.64 -10.53
CA ALA A 225 -31.85 -12.46 -9.44
C ALA A 225 -32.15 -10.97 -9.32
N ALA A 226 -33.45 -10.63 -9.34
CA ALA A 226 -33.91 -9.26 -9.16
C ALA A 226 -33.44 -8.73 -7.79
N ALA A 227 -32.79 -7.57 -7.80
CA ALA A 227 -32.44 -6.86 -6.59
C ALA A 227 -33.71 -6.44 -5.84
N PRO A 228 -33.79 -6.59 -4.50
CA PRO A 228 -34.88 -6.06 -3.72
C PRO A 228 -34.83 -4.52 -3.75
N ALA A 229 -35.99 -3.91 -4.01
CA ALA A 229 -36.18 -2.47 -3.99
C ALA A 229 -35.78 -1.91 -2.61
N ALA A 230 -34.83 -1.00 -2.61
CA ALA A 230 -34.46 -0.23 -1.41
C ALA A 230 -35.61 0.70 -1.05
N THR A 231 -36.32 0.41 0.02
CA THR A 231 -37.23 1.32 0.70
C THR A 231 -36.38 2.37 1.42
N ALA A 232 -36.41 3.60 0.94
CA ALA A 232 -35.83 4.73 1.63
C ALA A 232 -36.60 5.02 2.93
N PRO A 233 -35.95 5.15 4.11
CA PRO A 233 -36.59 5.73 5.27
C PRO A 233 -36.59 7.25 5.12
N SER A 234 -37.77 7.81 4.78
CA SER A 234 -38.06 9.23 4.96
C SER A 234 -38.34 9.46 6.44
N ASN A 235 -37.36 9.98 7.17
CA ASN A 235 -37.54 10.70 8.44
C ASN A 235 -36.24 11.43 8.79
N LEU A 236 -36.00 12.56 8.12
CA LEU A 236 -35.09 13.57 8.60
C LEU A 236 -35.92 14.57 9.46
N PRO A 237 -35.56 14.81 10.73
CA PRO A 237 -36.15 15.89 11.49
C PRO A 237 -35.68 17.25 10.94
N PRO A 238 -36.49 18.31 11.01
CA PRO A 238 -36.14 19.64 10.50
C PRO A 238 -34.98 20.24 11.33
N PRO A 239 -34.13 21.08 10.71
CA PRO A 239 -33.05 21.75 11.41
C PRO A 239 -33.61 22.96 12.18
N ASN A 240 -34.05 22.77 13.41
CA ASN A 240 -34.28 23.82 14.37
C ASN A 240 -33.47 23.51 15.64
N GLY A 241 -32.20 23.87 15.62
CA GLY A 241 -31.32 23.91 16.78
C GLY A 241 -30.96 25.37 17.06
N THR A 242 -31.67 25.98 18.03
CA THR A 242 -31.30 27.25 18.65
C THR A 242 -29.87 27.18 19.16
N ILE A 243 -28.99 28.05 18.64
CA ILE A 243 -27.62 28.19 19.12
C ILE A 243 -27.66 28.71 20.57
N PRO A 244 -27.04 28.02 21.55
CA PRO A 244 -26.94 28.57 22.90
C PRO A 244 -26.05 29.82 22.89
N ALA A 245 -26.57 30.93 23.43
CA ALA A 245 -25.81 32.15 23.68
C ALA A 245 -24.68 31.85 24.68
N GLY A 246 -23.43 31.87 24.21
CA GLY A 246 -22.29 31.66 25.10
C GLY A 246 -20.94 31.40 24.40
N TRP A 247 -20.90 31.27 23.07
CA TRP A 247 -19.62 31.17 22.37
C TRP A 247 -19.22 32.55 21.85
N ALA A 248 -18.44 33.28 22.68
CA ALA A 248 -17.69 34.45 22.22
C ALA A 248 -16.54 33.96 21.34
N ALA A 249 -16.48 34.46 20.11
CA ALA A 249 -15.36 34.25 19.21
C ALA A 249 -14.08 34.81 19.85
N PRO A 250 -12.92 34.15 19.71
CA PRO A 250 -11.65 34.68 20.20
C PRO A 250 -11.34 35.97 19.41
N GLN A 251 -11.16 37.07 20.14
CA GLN A 251 -10.71 38.35 19.59
C GLN A 251 -9.28 38.19 19.09
N GLN A 252 -9.04 38.54 17.84
CA GLN A 252 -7.69 38.73 17.30
C GLN A 252 -6.98 39.85 18.07
N PRO A 253 -5.69 39.64 18.47
CA PRO A 253 -4.91 40.71 19.04
C PRO A 253 -4.65 41.78 17.96
N ALA A 254 -4.92 43.03 18.32
CA ALA A 254 -4.65 44.20 17.49
C ALA A 254 -3.15 44.27 17.12
N SER A 255 -2.84 44.39 15.83
CA SER A 255 -1.51 44.71 15.35
C SER A 255 -1.01 46.03 15.97
N ALA A 256 0.00 45.94 16.83
CA ALA A 256 0.77 47.09 17.24
C ALA A 256 1.63 47.54 16.05
N ALA A 257 1.32 48.68 15.49
CA ALA A 257 2.17 49.39 14.56
C ALA A 257 3.46 49.78 15.31
N ALA A 258 4.60 49.20 14.90
CA ALA A 258 5.88 49.64 15.36
C ALA A 258 6.28 50.90 14.55
N ASP A 259 6.28 52.01 15.23
CA ASP A 259 6.92 53.26 14.83
C ASP A 259 8.42 53.03 14.72
N VAL A 260 9.02 53.27 13.55
CA VAL A 260 10.45 53.23 13.32
C VAL A 260 10.91 54.72 13.26
N PRO A 261 11.69 55.24 14.17
CA PRO A 261 12.37 56.49 13.98
C PRO A 261 13.64 56.33 13.12
N PHE A 262 13.90 57.33 12.33
CA PHE A 262 15.05 57.53 11.43
C PHE A 262 16.43 57.28 12.09
#